data_2a5f46d732bb3ddfe92c29ddf51c2f86
#
_entry.id   2a5f46d732bb3ddfe92c29ddf51c2f86
#
_cell.length_a   1.000
_cell.length_b   1.000
_cell.length_c   1.000
_cell.angle_alpha   90.00
_cell.angle_beta   90.00
_cell.angle_gamma   90.00
#
_symmetry.space_group_name_H-M   'P 1'
#
loop_
_entity.id
_entity.type
_entity.pdbx_description
1 polymer ?
#
loop_
_entity_poly.entity_id
_entity_poly.type
_entity_poly.pdbx_seq_one_letter_code
_entity_poly.pdbx_strand_id
1 'polypeptide(L)'
;MAAAAIASADGNGSLRRLLRAGLLTAVTDGLFSSVLSVAFYHSTAVRLFQGVASTLLGPRALEGGVPTALVGLLMHVGVAFGWSAVFLFLAGQSRRLQQMLSSRKGIVKVAAVYGPCIWMVMSLLVIPVLTGRPPAITRRWWVQFVGHFPFVGLPIVHSIGGRRSA
;
A
#
# COMPACT_ATOMS: atom_id res chain seq x y z
N MET A 1 -34.65 -5.91 14.57
CA MET A 1 -34.47 -5.37 13.21
C MET A 1 -33.55 -4.16 13.18
N ALA A 2 -33.64 -3.17 14.09
CA ALA A 2 -32.74 -1.99 14.09
C ALA A 2 -31.25 -2.31 14.27
N ALA A 3 -30.88 -3.25 15.16
CA ALA A 3 -29.47 -3.63 15.39
C ALA A 3 -28.82 -4.27 14.16
N ALA A 4 -29.54 -5.07 13.40
CA ALA A 4 -29.03 -5.68 12.15
C ALA A 4 -28.84 -4.61 11.04
N ALA A 5 -29.72 -3.61 10.97
CA ALA A 5 -29.59 -2.49 10.02
C ALA A 5 -28.41 -1.58 10.38
N ILE A 6 -28.14 -1.33 11.67
CA ILE A 6 -26.97 -0.55 12.13
C ILE A 6 -25.66 -1.31 11.83
N ALA A 7 -25.60 -2.61 12.11
CA ALA A 7 -24.43 -3.44 11.81
C ALA A 7 -24.13 -3.52 10.29
N SER A 8 -25.18 -3.58 9.46
CA SER A 8 -25.02 -3.57 8.00
C SER A 8 -24.58 -2.21 7.45
N ALA A 9 -25.05 -1.11 8.03
CA ALA A 9 -24.63 0.25 7.64
C ALA A 9 -23.15 0.52 7.98
N ASP A 10 -22.69 0.07 9.14
CA ASP A 10 -21.27 0.17 9.55
C ASP A 10 -20.37 -0.72 8.69
N GLY A 11 -20.83 -1.91 8.31
CA GLY A 11 -20.13 -2.82 7.40
C GLY A 11 -19.93 -2.21 6.00
N ASN A 12 -20.97 -1.65 5.41
CA ASN A 12 -20.92 -0.99 4.10
C ASN A 12 -20.01 0.25 4.12
N GLY A 13 -20.01 1.04 5.18
CA GLY A 13 -19.11 2.17 5.35
C GLY A 13 -17.63 1.76 5.44
N SER A 14 -17.36 0.67 6.13
CA SER A 14 -15.99 0.12 6.27
C SER A 14 -15.48 -0.48 4.96
N LEU A 15 -16.31 -1.26 4.26
CA LEU A 15 -16.00 -1.81 2.96
C LEU A 15 -15.69 -0.73 1.93
N ARG A 16 -16.52 0.31 1.83
CA ARG A 16 -16.28 1.44 0.91
C ARG A 16 -14.96 2.16 1.19
N ARG A 17 -14.61 2.36 2.47
CA ARG A 17 -13.32 2.95 2.87
C ARG A 17 -12.15 2.05 2.47
N LEU A 18 -12.25 0.75 2.70
CA LEU A 18 -11.24 -0.22 2.31
C LEU A 18 -11.04 -0.25 0.80
N LEU A 19 -12.13 -0.33 0.02
CA LEU A 19 -12.05 -0.33 -1.45
C LEU A 19 -11.39 0.96 -1.97
N ARG A 20 -11.81 2.12 -1.46
CA ARG A 20 -11.21 3.41 -1.85
C ARG A 20 -9.73 3.48 -1.48
N ALA A 21 -9.37 3.08 -0.25
CA ALA A 21 -7.98 3.10 0.20
C ALA A 21 -7.10 2.17 -0.63
N GLY A 22 -7.51 0.92 -0.82
CA GLY A 22 -6.77 -0.08 -1.59
C GLY A 22 -6.59 0.33 -3.06
N LEU A 23 -7.66 0.77 -3.73
CA LEU A 23 -7.60 1.20 -5.13
C LEU A 23 -6.73 2.44 -5.32
N LEU A 24 -6.94 3.50 -4.51
CA LEU A 24 -6.14 4.71 -4.61
C LEU A 24 -4.67 4.43 -4.35
N THR A 25 -4.35 3.61 -3.35
CA THR A 25 -2.97 3.25 -3.05
C THR A 25 -2.35 2.43 -4.18
N ALA A 26 -3.05 1.41 -4.68
CA ALA A 26 -2.54 0.61 -5.79
C ALA A 26 -2.25 1.46 -7.03
N VAL A 27 -3.13 2.42 -7.35
CA VAL A 27 -2.93 3.33 -8.50
C VAL A 27 -1.80 4.32 -8.24
N THR A 28 -1.80 5.03 -7.11
CA THR A 28 -0.81 6.09 -6.86
C THR A 28 0.60 5.53 -6.70
N ASP A 29 0.78 4.43 -5.96
CA ASP A 29 2.08 3.79 -5.79
C ASP A 29 2.53 3.05 -7.06
N GLY A 30 1.61 2.38 -7.75
CA GLY A 30 1.89 1.74 -9.04
C GLY A 30 2.36 2.72 -10.10
N LEU A 31 1.72 3.89 -10.21
CA LEU A 31 2.14 4.97 -11.12
C LEU A 31 3.49 5.56 -10.69
N PHE A 32 3.66 5.89 -9.42
CA PHE A 32 4.92 6.39 -8.89
C PHE A 32 6.08 5.45 -9.19
N SER A 33 5.94 4.18 -8.85
CA SER A 33 6.97 3.16 -9.08
C SER A 33 7.23 2.92 -10.58
N SER A 34 6.17 2.98 -11.42
CA SER A 34 6.31 2.85 -12.88
C SER A 34 7.05 4.04 -13.49
N VAL A 35 6.73 5.28 -13.07
CA VAL A 35 7.44 6.48 -13.51
C VAL A 35 8.91 6.42 -13.11
N LEU A 36 9.22 6.03 -11.87
CA LEU A 36 10.61 5.84 -11.43
C LEU A 36 11.32 4.78 -12.27
N SER A 37 10.65 3.66 -12.53
CA SER A 37 11.21 2.56 -13.32
C SER A 37 11.59 3.01 -14.73
N VAL A 38 10.69 3.72 -15.40
CA VAL A 38 10.88 4.15 -16.80
C VAL A 38 11.79 5.36 -16.90
N ALA A 39 11.49 6.45 -16.17
CA ALA A 39 12.16 7.73 -16.36
C ALA A 39 13.53 7.81 -15.68
N PHE A 40 13.73 7.11 -14.55
CA PHE A 40 14.95 7.26 -13.75
C PHE A 40 15.81 6.00 -13.69
N TYR A 41 15.23 4.82 -13.94
CA TYR A 41 15.97 3.56 -13.81
C TYR A 41 16.16 2.85 -15.15
N HIS A 42 15.79 3.49 -16.26
CA HIS A 42 15.95 2.98 -17.64
C HIS A 42 15.39 1.54 -17.79
N SER A 43 14.23 1.28 -17.17
CA SER A 43 13.56 0.00 -17.18
C SER A 43 12.16 0.15 -17.75
N THR A 44 11.27 -0.81 -17.55
CA THR A 44 9.88 -0.78 -18.02
C THR A 44 8.91 -1.06 -16.89
N ALA A 45 7.64 -0.65 -17.03
CA ALA A 45 6.59 -1.03 -16.10
C ALA A 45 6.38 -2.56 -16.07
N VAL A 46 6.53 -3.23 -17.20
CA VAL A 46 6.49 -4.71 -17.27
C VAL A 46 7.57 -5.32 -16.37
N ARG A 47 8.80 -4.84 -16.51
CA ARG A 47 9.93 -5.33 -15.69
C ARG A 47 9.76 -5.04 -14.21
N LEU A 48 9.16 -3.89 -13.86
CA LEU A 48 8.81 -3.56 -12.48
C LEU A 48 7.89 -4.63 -11.88
N PHE A 49 6.76 -4.92 -12.53
CA PHE A 49 5.80 -5.90 -12.01
C PHE A 49 6.31 -7.34 -12.10
N GLN A 50 7.12 -7.69 -13.08
CA GLN A 50 7.86 -8.96 -13.05
C GLN A 50 8.76 -9.06 -11.81
N GLY A 51 9.40 -7.96 -11.41
CA GLY A 51 10.17 -7.89 -10.16
C GLY A 51 9.31 -8.17 -8.93
N VAL A 52 8.08 -7.61 -8.87
CA VAL A 52 7.12 -7.93 -7.80
C VAL A 52 6.76 -9.42 -7.84
N ALA A 53 6.41 -9.97 -9.01
CA ALA A 53 6.10 -11.39 -9.15
C ALA A 53 7.26 -12.30 -8.72
N SER A 54 8.49 -11.88 -8.98
CA SER A 54 9.68 -12.68 -8.67
C SER A 54 9.88 -12.91 -7.16
N THR A 55 9.25 -12.13 -6.31
CA THR A 55 9.30 -12.34 -4.85
C THR A 55 8.61 -13.65 -4.41
N LEU A 56 7.61 -14.12 -5.17
CA LEU A 56 6.94 -15.39 -4.93
C LEU A 56 7.32 -16.47 -5.96
N LEU A 57 7.42 -16.10 -7.24
CA LEU A 57 7.66 -17.05 -8.34
C LEU A 57 9.16 -17.32 -8.59
N GLY A 58 10.03 -16.62 -7.88
CA GLY A 58 11.46 -16.71 -8.07
C GLY A 58 11.97 -15.97 -9.33
N PRO A 59 13.30 -16.03 -9.61
CA PRO A 59 13.94 -15.22 -10.66
C PRO A 59 13.42 -15.46 -12.09
N ARG A 60 12.88 -16.64 -12.39
CA ARG A 60 12.29 -16.96 -13.70
C ARG A 60 11.11 -16.07 -14.07
N ALA A 61 10.43 -15.46 -13.09
CA ALA A 61 9.36 -14.51 -13.36
C ALA A 61 9.82 -13.30 -14.18
N LEU A 62 11.10 -12.97 -14.13
CA LEU A 62 11.69 -11.87 -14.90
C LEU A 62 11.76 -12.16 -16.42
N GLU A 63 11.62 -13.41 -16.83
CA GLU A 63 11.65 -13.86 -18.23
C GLU A 63 10.24 -14.21 -18.75
N GLY A 64 9.24 -14.20 -17.88
CA GLY A 64 7.87 -14.66 -18.19
C GLY A 64 6.99 -13.64 -18.95
N GLY A 65 7.55 -12.52 -19.41
CA GLY A 65 6.82 -11.56 -20.23
C GLY A 65 5.64 -10.89 -19.51
N VAL A 66 4.61 -10.56 -20.29
CA VAL A 66 3.38 -9.91 -19.77
C VAL A 66 2.63 -10.78 -18.76
N PRO A 67 2.49 -12.11 -18.92
CA PRO A 67 1.80 -12.94 -17.93
C PRO A 67 2.36 -12.80 -16.51
N THR A 68 3.67 -12.85 -16.33
CA THR A 68 4.27 -12.68 -14.99
C THR A 68 4.19 -11.24 -14.48
N ALA A 69 4.19 -10.24 -15.35
CA ALA A 69 3.92 -8.87 -14.96
C ALA A 69 2.49 -8.68 -14.45
N LEU A 70 1.49 -9.34 -15.04
CA LEU A 70 0.11 -9.33 -14.54
C LEU A 70 -0.01 -9.98 -13.17
N VAL A 71 0.70 -11.09 -12.94
CA VAL A 71 0.78 -11.67 -11.58
C VAL A 71 1.35 -10.67 -10.59
N GLY A 72 2.46 -10.00 -10.93
CA GLY A 72 3.05 -8.98 -10.07
C GLY A 72 2.14 -7.78 -9.82
N LEU A 73 1.37 -7.34 -10.83
CA LEU A 73 0.37 -6.30 -10.67
C LEU A 73 -0.74 -6.73 -9.70
N LEU A 74 -1.25 -7.95 -9.82
CA LEU A 74 -2.25 -8.49 -8.88
C LEU A 74 -1.70 -8.58 -7.46
N MET A 75 -0.45 -9.03 -7.30
CA MET A 75 0.23 -9.04 -5.99
C MET A 75 0.35 -7.62 -5.42
N HIS A 76 0.76 -6.65 -6.23
CA HIS A 76 0.85 -5.25 -5.82
C HIS A 76 -0.51 -4.70 -5.34
N VAL A 77 -1.59 -4.96 -6.08
CA VAL A 77 -2.95 -4.60 -5.68
C VAL A 77 -3.31 -5.30 -4.36
N GLY A 78 -3.05 -6.60 -4.24
CA GLY A 78 -3.30 -7.37 -3.02
C GLY A 78 -2.58 -6.79 -1.80
N VAL A 79 -1.31 -6.39 -1.94
CA VAL A 79 -0.53 -5.75 -0.87
C VAL A 79 -1.13 -4.40 -0.48
N ALA A 80 -1.57 -3.58 -1.45
CA ALA A 80 -2.22 -2.31 -1.18
C ALA A 80 -3.52 -2.48 -0.37
N PHE A 81 -4.35 -3.47 -0.73
CA PHE A 81 -5.55 -3.82 0.03
C PHE A 81 -5.22 -4.38 1.41
N GLY A 82 -4.21 -5.25 1.51
CA GLY A 82 -3.76 -5.82 2.78
C GLY A 82 -3.36 -4.74 3.79
N TRP A 83 -2.49 -3.82 3.41
CA TRP A 83 -2.08 -2.71 4.27
C TRP A 83 -3.23 -1.74 4.57
N SER A 84 -4.15 -1.53 3.62
CA SER A 84 -5.36 -0.74 3.88
C SER A 84 -6.27 -1.41 4.92
N ALA A 85 -6.40 -2.74 4.88
CA ALA A 85 -7.15 -3.51 5.88
C ALA A 85 -6.48 -3.46 7.26
N VAL A 86 -5.15 -3.60 7.32
CA VAL A 86 -4.37 -3.43 8.57
C VAL A 86 -4.61 -2.05 9.17
N PHE A 87 -4.55 -0.98 8.36
CA PHE A 87 -4.80 0.37 8.86
C PHE A 87 -6.24 0.56 9.35
N LEU A 88 -7.21 0.03 8.61
CA LEU A 88 -8.63 0.08 9.00
C LEU A 88 -8.85 -0.61 10.36
N PHE A 89 -8.23 -1.77 10.56
CA PHE A 89 -8.26 -2.49 11.83
C PHE A 89 -7.62 -1.66 12.97
N LEU A 90 -6.41 -1.13 12.77
CA LEU A 90 -5.71 -0.31 13.77
C LEU A 90 -6.51 0.95 14.13
N ALA A 91 -7.12 1.61 13.14
CA ALA A 91 -7.96 2.77 13.36
C ALA A 91 -9.23 2.42 14.16
N GLY A 92 -9.76 1.20 14.00
CA GLY A 92 -10.88 0.70 14.80
C GLY A 92 -10.52 0.45 16.26
N GLN A 93 -9.28 0.04 16.54
CA GLN A 93 -8.84 -0.35 17.90
C GLN A 93 -8.30 0.84 18.74
N SER A 94 -7.91 1.94 18.13
CA SER A 94 -7.21 3.01 18.83
C SER A 94 -7.98 4.34 18.85
N ARG A 95 -8.52 4.70 20.01
CA ARG A 95 -9.17 6.02 20.22
C ARG A 95 -8.19 7.19 19.96
N ARG A 96 -6.91 7.04 20.32
CA ARG A 96 -5.88 8.07 20.06
C ARG A 96 -5.69 8.26 18.55
N LEU A 97 -5.61 7.17 17.80
CA LEU A 97 -5.49 7.23 16.35
C LEU A 97 -6.73 7.91 15.74
N GLN A 98 -7.94 7.57 16.17
CA GLN A 98 -9.17 8.22 15.72
C GLN A 98 -9.16 9.73 16.00
N GLN A 99 -8.70 10.16 17.17
CA GLN A 99 -8.54 11.57 17.51
C GLN A 99 -7.53 12.28 16.59
N MET A 100 -6.41 11.65 16.27
CA MET A 100 -5.46 12.20 15.30
C MET A 100 -6.08 12.33 13.90
N LEU A 101 -6.85 11.34 13.48
CA LEU A 101 -7.52 11.30 12.18
C LEU A 101 -8.67 12.33 12.04
N SER A 102 -9.09 12.98 13.10
CA SER A 102 -10.13 14.04 13.06
C SER A 102 -9.63 15.35 12.47
N SER A 103 -8.32 15.55 12.31
CA SER A 103 -7.72 16.76 11.78
C SER A 103 -6.85 16.48 10.54
N ARG A 104 -6.80 17.45 9.60
CA ARG A 104 -5.92 17.34 8.42
C ARG A 104 -4.44 17.18 8.81
N LYS A 105 -3.98 17.93 9.82
CA LYS A 105 -2.60 17.82 10.33
C LYS A 105 -2.33 16.45 10.92
N GLY A 106 -3.28 15.86 11.63
CA GLY A 106 -3.16 14.51 12.18
C GLY A 106 -3.12 13.45 11.09
N ILE A 107 -3.95 13.54 10.04
CA ILE A 107 -3.90 12.66 8.87
C ILE A 107 -2.51 12.67 8.23
N VAL A 108 -1.94 13.86 7.98
CA VAL A 108 -0.59 14.00 7.39
C VAL A 108 0.48 13.37 8.29
N LYS A 109 0.45 13.64 9.61
CA LYS A 109 1.41 13.03 10.56
C LYS A 109 1.34 11.51 10.58
N VAL A 110 0.12 10.95 10.64
CA VAL A 110 -0.08 9.50 10.63
C VAL A 110 0.40 8.91 9.31
N ALA A 111 0.08 9.52 8.18
CA ALA A 111 0.51 9.07 6.86
C ALA A 111 2.03 9.11 6.69
N ALA A 112 2.69 10.17 7.22
CA ALA A 112 4.15 10.32 7.19
C ALA A 112 4.90 9.24 7.99
N VAL A 113 4.23 8.58 8.91
CA VAL A 113 4.78 7.44 9.66
C VAL A 113 4.34 6.13 9.00
N TYR A 114 3.05 5.97 8.71
CA TYR A 114 2.50 4.70 8.25
C TYR A 114 3.04 4.26 6.89
N GLY A 115 3.11 5.17 5.91
CA GLY A 115 3.64 4.85 4.58
C GLY A 115 5.10 4.35 4.62
N PRO A 116 6.05 5.12 5.17
CA PRO A 116 7.43 4.65 5.33
C PRO A 116 7.57 3.38 6.17
N CYS A 117 6.74 3.18 7.21
CA CYS A 117 6.72 1.93 7.97
C CYS A 117 6.32 0.73 7.08
N ILE A 118 5.34 0.89 6.19
CA ILE A 118 4.99 -0.16 5.22
C ILE A 118 6.21 -0.53 4.37
N TRP A 119 6.91 0.47 3.82
CA TRP A 119 8.11 0.22 3.02
C TRP A 119 9.19 -0.51 3.82
N MET A 120 9.44 -0.11 5.06
CA MET A 120 10.41 -0.78 5.93
C MET A 120 10.03 -2.24 6.17
N VAL A 121 8.79 -2.52 6.55
CA VAL A 121 8.32 -3.89 6.80
C VAL A 121 8.43 -4.74 5.53
N MET A 122 7.98 -4.21 4.39
CA MET A 122 8.04 -4.94 3.12
C MET A 122 9.49 -5.19 2.68
N SER A 123 10.34 -4.15 2.67
CA SER A 123 11.68 -4.23 2.09
C SER A 123 12.73 -4.86 3.01
N LEU A 124 12.56 -4.74 4.33
CA LEU A 124 13.55 -5.26 5.30
C LEU A 124 13.15 -6.59 5.93
N LEU A 125 11.86 -6.96 5.87
CA LEU A 125 11.37 -8.18 6.47
C LEU A 125 10.68 -9.09 5.45
N VAL A 126 9.58 -8.66 4.84
CA VAL A 126 8.74 -9.54 4.01
C VAL A 126 9.48 -10.03 2.77
N ILE A 127 10.04 -9.13 1.97
CA ILE A 127 10.77 -9.49 0.75
C ILE A 127 12.00 -10.34 1.05
N PRO A 128 12.88 -9.99 2.01
CA PRO A 128 14.01 -10.85 2.39
C PRO A 128 13.60 -12.25 2.84
N VAL A 129 12.55 -12.37 3.65
CA VAL A 129 12.04 -13.70 4.08
C VAL A 129 11.53 -14.52 2.91
N LEU A 130 10.78 -13.92 1.97
CA LEU A 130 10.23 -14.62 0.82
C LEU A 130 11.31 -15.01 -0.19
N THR A 131 12.33 -14.18 -0.38
CA THR A 131 13.36 -14.39 -1.43
C THR A 131 14.62 -15.07 -0.93
N GLY A 132 14.83 -15.17 0.39
CA GLY A 132 16.07 -15.63 0.98
C GLY A 132 17.27 -14.69 0.73
N ARG A 133 17.03 -13.45 0.28
CA ARG A 133 18.08 -12.48 -0.06
C ARG A 133 18.11 -11.34 0.96
N PRO A 134 19.31 -10.86 1.35
CA PRO A 134 19.43 -9.72 2.24
C PRO A 134 18.84 -8.45 1.61
N PRO A 135 18.32 -7.50 2.42
CA PRO A 135 17.79 -6.25 1.93
C PRO A 135 18.89 -5.39 1.29
N ALA A 136 18.61 -4.77 0.14
CA ALA A 136 19.53 -3.87 -0.55
C ALA A 136 19.15 -2.41 -0.28
N ILE A 137 19.87 -1.73 0.63
CA ILE A 137 19.67 -0.31 0.94
C ILE A 137 20.50 0.53 -0.04
N THR A 138 19.85 0.98 -1.11
CA THR A 138 20.42 1.78 -2.20
C THR A 138 19.75 3.15 -2.29
N ARG A 139 20.18 4.01 -3.22
CA ARG A 139 19.45 5.26 -3.51
C ARG A 139 17.98 5.01 -3.87
N ARG A 140 17.69 3.94 -4.62
CA ARG A 140 16.31 3.54 -4.97
C ARG A 140 15.50 3.22 -3.73
N TRP A 141 16.11 2.58 -2.73
CA TRP A 141 15.45 2.25 -1.46
C TRP A 141 14.98 3.53 -0.75
N TRP A 142 15.83 4.56 -0.67
CA TRP A 142 15.50 5.83 -0.03
C TRP A 142 14.44 6.62 -0.78
N VAL A 143 14.46 6.62 -2.11
CA VAL A 143 13.42 7.25 -2.94
C VAL A 143 12.06 6.60 -2.68
N GLN A 144 12.02 5.27 -2.63
CA GLN A 144 10.80 4.55 -2.29
C GLN A 144 10.35 4.81 -0.85
N PHE A 145 11.27 4.83 0.12
CA PHE A 145 10.98 5.14 1.51
C PHE A 145 10.26 6.49 1.67
N VAL A 146 10.81 7.53 1.05
CA VAL A 146 10.19 8.88 1.08
C VAL A 146 8.90 8.89 0.27
N GLY A 147 8.88 8.27 -0.90
CA GLY A 147 7.70 8.19 -1.77
C GLY A 147 6.51 7.46 -1.14
N HIS A 148 6.75 6.52 -0.25
CA HIS A 148 5.67 5.81 0.45
C HIS A 148 4.83 6.72 1.35
N PHE A 149 5.36 7.86 1.80
CA PHE A 149 4.54 8.84 2.51
C PHE A 149 3.40 9.38 1.61
N PRO A 150 3.67 10.06 0.47
CA PRO A 150 2.60 10.67 -0.34
C PRO A 150 1.82 9.64 -1.17
N PHE A 151 2.43 8.55 -1.64
CA PHE A 151 1.81 7.65 -2.61
C PHE A 151 1.17 6.40 -1.99
N VAL A 152 1.51 6.06 -0.74
CA VAL A 152 0.96 4.93 0.01
C VAL A 152 0.27 5.42 1.28
N GLY A 153 0.99 6.10 2.17
CA GLY A 153 0.48 6.54 3.46
C GLY A 153 -0.71 7.49 3.35
N LEU A 154 -0.61 8.55 2.54
CA LEU A 154 -1.70 9.51 2.38
C LEU A 154 -2.98 8.90 1.79
N PRO A 155 -2.95 8.12 0.68
CA PRO A 155 -4.14 7.46 0.16
C PRO A 155 -4.84 6.57 1.18
N ILE A 156 -4.09 5.74 1.92
CA ILE A 156 -4.66 4.86 2.94
C ILE A 156 -5.27 5.67 4.07
N VAL A 157 -4.47 6.53 4.70
CA VAL A 157 -4.86 7.24 5.92
C VAL A 157 -6.00 8.23 5.65
N HIS A 158 -5.95 8.96 4.53
CA HIS A 158 -7.01 9.88 4.14
C HIS A 158 -8.32 9.17 3.81
N SER A 159 -8.27 8.05 3.10
CA SER A 159 -9.47 7.29 2.71
C SER A 159 -10.17 6.65 3.91
N ILE A 160 -9.42 6.24 4.92
CA ILE A 160 -9.95 5.58 6.11
C ILE A 160 -10.29 6.58 7.22
N GLY A 161 -9.44 7.62 7.41
CA GLY A 161 -9.59 8.62 8.46
C GLY A 161 -10.40 9.85 8.08
N GLY A 162 -10.65 10.09 6.77
CA GLY A 162 -11.45 11.23 6.31
C GLY A 162 -12.84 11.23 6.93
N ARG A 163 -13.34 12.42 7.29
CA ARG A 163 -14.60 12.65 8.01
C ARG A 163 -15.69 11.69 7.55
N ARG A 164 -16.37 11.08 8.52
CA ARG A 164 -17.73 10.57 8.32
C ARG A 164 -18.56 11.76 7.85
N SER A 165 -18.85 11.83 6.54
CA SER A 165 -19.91 12.71 6.05
C SER A 165 -21.17 12.23 6.73
N ALA A 166 -21.70 13.07 7.59
CA ALA A 166 -22.99 12.84 8.22
C ALA A 166 -24.08 12.79 7.15
#